data_d09c23e75b7af61a54819513f3c01756
#
_entry.id   d09c23e75b7af61a54819513f3c01756
#
_cell.length_a   1.000
_cell.length_b   1.000
_cell.length_c   1.000
_cell.angle_alpha   90.00
_cell.angle_beta   90.00
_cell.angle_gamma   90.00
#
_symmetry.space_group_name_H-M   'P 1'
#
loop_
_entity.id
_entity.type
_entity.pdbx_description
1 polymer ?
#
loop_
_entity_poly.entity_id
_entity_poly.type
_entity_poly.pdbx_seq_one_letter_code
_entity_poly.pdbx_strand_id
1 'polypeptide(L)'
;MMPNKECNSQHLVKIVIPIYKTDLNVYETVSLNQVVDVLKNYTKIIIKPTNLDVKAILDKYDNQFDVQDFDDDYFTDLVGYNRLMLSPEFYGRFEDSKYILIYQLDAFVFRDELAYWCSLNYDYIGAPWLNKRKYQQPWMKAFLKIRGGIYSILKIKHRQQCFYKV
;
A
#
# COMPACT_ATOMS: atom_id res chain seq x y z
N MET A 1 19.74 6.61 -30.60
CA MET A 1 20.13 6.01 -29.30
C MET A 1 19.64 6.96 -28.22
N MET A 2 18.45 6.72 -27.67
CA MET A 2 17.90 7.56 -26.59
C MET A 2 18.51 7.08 -25.27
N PRO A 3 18.93 7.97 -24.36
CA PRO A 3 19.47 7.57 -23.08
C PRO A 3 18.36 6.92 -22.24
N ASN A 4 18.58 5.67 -21.82
CA ASN A 4 17.80 5.00 -20.78
C ASN A 4 17.89 5.87 -19.52
N LYS A 5 16.89 6.71 -19.24
CA LYS A 5 16.66 7.21 -17.91
C LYS A 5 16.23 6.00 -17.07
N GLU A 6 17.15 5.43 -16.33
CA GLU A 6 16.81 4.57 -15.20
C GLU A 6 15.87 5.38 -14.31
N CYS A 7 14.59 5.09 -14.41
CA CYS A 7 13.58 5.66 -13.52
C CYS A 7 13.91 5.09 -12.14
N ASN A 8 14.47 5.93 -11.26
CA ASN A 8 14.81 5.53 -9.91
C ASN A 8 13.52 5.03 -9.22
N SER A 9 13.37 3.72 -9.16
CA SER A 9 12.16 3.02 -8.68
C SER A 9 11.77 3.44 -7.25
N GLN A 10 12.75 3.91 -6.47
CA GLN A 10 12.55 4.36 -5.09
C GLN A 10 11.67 5.62 -4.98
N HIS A 11 11.70 6.51 -5.98
CA HIS A 11 10.85 7.71 -6.01
C HIS A 11 9.54 7.50 -6.81
N LEU A 12 9.41 6.38 -7.51
CA LEU A 12 8.20 6.12 -8.28
C LEU A 12 7.03 5.72 -7.39
N VAL A 13 7.25 4.74 -6.51
CA VAL A 13 6.21 4.20 -5.62
C VAL A 13 6.81 3.80 -4.28
N LYS A 14 6.15 4.16 -3.19
CA LYS A 14 6.43 3.72 -1.83
C LYS A 14 5.38 2.70 -1.40
N ILE A 15 5.82 1.66 -0.70
CA ILE A 15 4.95 0.62 -0.17
C ILE A 15 4.64 0.95 1.28
N VAL A 16 3.38 1.22 1.57
CA VAL A 16 2.90 1.59 2.91
C VAL A 16 2.19 0.39 3.53
N ILE A 17 2.71 -0.07 4.66
CA ILE A 17 2.27 -1.29 5.34
C ILE A 17 1.69 -0.91 6.71
N PRO A 18 0.35 -0.95 6.89
CA PRO A 18 -0.26 -0.71 8.19
C PRO A 18 0.03 -1.86 9.15
N ILE A 19 0.63 -1.56 10.31
CA ILE A 19 0.86 -2.50 11.41
C ILE A 19 0.29 -1.91 12.69
N TYR A 20 -0.73 -2.54 13.24
CA TYR A 20 -1.43 -2.11 14.46
C TYR A 20 -1.31 -3.10 15.63
N LYS A 21 -0.54 -4.19 15.44
CA LYS A 21 -0.21 -5.19 16.45
C LYS A 21 1.15 -5.82 16.13
N THR A 22 1.86 -6.29 17.12
CA THR A 22 3.16 -6.95 16.96
C THR A 22 3.06 -8.47 16.82
N ASP A 23 1.98 -9.06 17.32
CA ASP A 23 1.71 -10.51 17.20
C ASP A 23 1.10 -10.80 15.82
N LEU A 24 1.98 -10.96 14.83
CA LEU A 24 1.58 -11.32 13.47
C LEU A 24 1.30 -12.83 13.39
N ASN A 25 0.13 -13.19 12.89
CA ASN A 25 -0.18 -14.59 12.63
C ASN A 25 0.67 -15.15 11.46
N VAL A 26 0.56 -16.47 11.23
CA VAL A 26 1.35 -17.17 10.20
C VAL A 26 1.12 -16.56 8.80
N TYR A 27 -0.10 -16.22 8.45
CA TYR A 27 -0.43 -15.66 7.12
C TYR A 27 0.10 -14.23 6.97
N GLU A 28 -0.04 -13.40 8.00
CA GLU A 28 0.52 -12.04 8.03
C GLU A 28 2.06 -12.08 7.92
N THR A 29 2.70 -13.02 8.60
CA THR A 29 4.15 -13.22 8.51
C THR A 29 4.57 -13.67 7.11
N VAL A 30 3.85 -14.59 6.48
CA VAL A 30 4.10 -15.04 5.10
C VAL A 30 3.91 -13.87 4.13
N SER A 31 2.86 -13.07 4.29
CA SER A 31 2.61 -11.89 3.48
C SER A 31 3.73 -10.85 3.60
N LEU A 32 4.20 -10.59 4.83
CA LEU A 32 5.29 -9.64 5.07
C LEU A 32 6.62 -10.12 4.49
N ASN A 33 6.95 -11.41 4.61
CA ASN A 33 8.13 -11.99 3.97
C ASN A 33 8.05 -11.82 2.45
N GLN A 34 6.88 -12.09 1.87
CA GLN A 34 6.66 -12.03 0.43
C GLN A 34 6.82 -10.61 -0.13
N VAL A 35 6.29 -9.60 0.55
CA VAL A 35 6.44 -8.21 0.08
C VAL A 35 7.89 -7.74 0.19
N VAL A 36 8.62 -8.19 1.19
CA VAL A 36 10.05 -7.88 1.34
C VAL A 36 10.87 -8.48 0.20
N ASP A 37 10.61 -9.74 -0.14
CA ASP A 37 11.35 -10.47 -1.17
C ASP A 37 10.99 -9.98 -2.59
N VAL A 38 9.71 -9.98 -2.93
CA VAL A 38 9.24 -9.68 -4.29
C VAL A 38 9.41 -8.20 -4.64
N LEU A 39 9.14 -7.30 -3.68
CA LEU A 39 9.20 -5.85 -3.90
C LEU A 39 10.46 -5.23 -3.25
N LYS A 40 11.58 -5.94 -3.27
CA LYS A 40 12.84 -5.53 -2.64
C LYS A 40 13.39 -4.19 -3.15
N ASN A 41 13.10 -3.83 -4.38
CA ASN A 41 13.63 -2.62 -5.03
C ASN A 41 12.89 -1.33 -4.65
N TYR A 42 11.84 -1.42 -3.83
CA TYR A 42 11.02 -0.28 -3.44
C TYR A 42 11.17 0.03 -1.96
N THR A 43 11.08 1.32 -1.62
CA THR A 43 11.02 1.77 -0.22
C THR A 43 9.76 1.24 0.44
N LYS A 44 9.91 0.60 1.58
CA LYS A 44 8.83 0.03 2.40
C LYS A 44 8.71 0.83 3.68
N ILE A 45 7.51 1.26 4.00
CA ILE A 45 7.22 2.11 5.16
C ILE A 45 6.16 1.44 6.00
N ILE A 46 6.50 1.13 7.23
CA ILE A 46 5.53 0.71 8.23
C ILE A 46 4.83 1.96 8.78
N ILE A 47 3.51 1.98 8.72
CA ILE A 47 2.70 2.95 9.46
C ILE A 47 2.08 2.27 10.67
N LYS A 48 2.15 2.92 11.82
CA LYS A 48 1.76 2.33 13.10
C LYS A 48 1.17 3.35 14.08
N PRO A 49 0.44 2.91 15.12
CA PRO A 49 0.12 3.74 16.28
C PRO A 49 1.41 4.23 16.96
N THR A 50 1.40 5.45 17.48
CA THR A 50 2.56 6.03 18.19
C THR A 50 3.05 5.12 19.32
N ASN A 51 2.14 4.54 20.09
CA ASN A 51 2.45 3.73 21.27
C ASN A 51 2.83 2.27 20.96
N LEU A 52 2.78 1.82 19.69
CA LEU A 52 3.13 0.47 19.31
C LEU A 52 4.65 0.34 19.09
N ASP A 53 5.31 -0.54 19.83
CA ASP A 53 6.71 -0.89 19.58
C ASP A 53 6.83 -1.98 18.50
N VAL A 54 7.43 -1.65 17.36
CA VAL A 54 7.66 -2.59 16.24
C VAL A 54 9.11 -3.05 16.13
N LYS A 55 9.94 -2.76 17.14
CA LYS A 55 11.37 -3.07 17.11
C LYS A 55 11.65 -4.53 16.77
N ALA A 56 10.93 -5.47 17.36
CA ALA A 56 11.11 -6.90 17.07
C ALA A 56 10.84 -7.24 15.58
N ILE A 57 9.92 -6.53 14.93
CA ILE A 57 9.66 -6.69 13.49
C ILE A 57 10.83 -6.09 12.71
N LEU A 58 11.30 -4.89 13.06
CA LEU A 58 12.41 -4.24 12.35
C LEU A 58 13.69 -5.07 12.43
N ASP A 59 14.03 -5.56 13.62
CA ASP A 59 15.22 -6.38 13.86
C ASP A 59 15.17 -7.69 13.03
N LYS A 60 13.99 -8.30 12.90
CA LYS A 60 13.79 -9.53 12.10
C LYS A 60 14.07 -9.34 10.60
N TYR A 61 13.89 -8.13 10.08
CA TYR A 61 14.05 -7.80 8.66
C TYR A 61 15.23 -6.85 8.39
N ASP A 62 16.26 -6.87 9.25
CA ASP A 62 17.50 -6.10 9.08
C ASP A 62 17.24 -4.59 8.86
N ASN A 63 16.23 -4.03 9.52
CA ASN A 63 15.82 -2.63 9.41
C ASN A 63 15.52 -2.17 7.96
N GLN A 64 14.96 -3.04 7.11
CA GLN A 64 14.60 -2.72 5.72
C GLN A 64 13.35 -1.85 5.59
N PHE A 65 12.76 -1.41 6.70
CA PHE A 65 11.56 -0.58 6.74
C PHE A 65 11.87 0.79 7.32
N ASP A 66 11.37 1.82 6.66
CA ASP A 66 11.14 3.10 7.32
C ASP A 66 9.90 3.00 8.22
N VAL A 67 9.80 3.83 9.25
CA VAL A 67 8.67 3.83 10.17
C VAL A 67 8.06 5.22 10.24
N GLN A 68 6.73 5.28 10.21
CA GLN A 68 5.98 6.50 10.43
C GLN A 68 4.86 6.26 11.44
N ASP A 69 4.84 7.10 12.47
CA ASP A 69 3.86 7.06 13.54
C ASP A 69 2.67 7.95 13.19
N PHE A 70 1.48 7.47 13.52
CA PHE A 70 0.23 8.23 13.47
C PHE A 70 -0.49 8.10 14.82
N ASP A 71 -1.44 8.99 15.04
CA ASP A 71 -2.26 8.98 16.25
C ASP A 71 -2.93 7.59 16.44
N ASP A 72 -2.91 7.10 17.68
CA ASP A 72 -3.43 5.79 18.06
C ASP A 72 -4.92 5.64 17.73
N ASP A 73 -5.68 6.73 17.77
CA ASP A 73 -7.11 6.74 17.43
C ASP A 73 -7.42 6.30 16.01
N TYR A 74 -6.44 6.40 15.10
CA TYR A 74 -6.61 5.90 13.75
C TYR A 74 -6.57 4.38 13.62
N PHE A 75 -6.08 3.67 14.63
CA PHE A 75 -5.89 2.22 14.60
C PHE A 75 -6.79 1.46 15.57
N THR A 76 -7.70 2.14 16.26
CA THR A 76 -8.59 1.52 17.24
C THR A 76 -9.69 0.67 16.58
N ASP A 77 -10.17 1.12 15.43
CA ASP A 77 -11.23 0.46 14.68
C ASP A 77 -11.18 0.78 13.18
N LEU A 78 -12.12 0.19 12.42
CA LEU A 78 -12.22 0.42 10.98
C LEU A 78 -12.59 1.87 10.62
N VAL A 79 -13.35 2.56 11.51
CA VAL A 79 -13.75 3.95 11.27
C VAL A 79 -12.53 4.87 11.40
N GLY A 80 -11.72 4.66 12.44
CA GLY A 80 -10.45 5.36 12.63
C GLY A 80 -9.51 5.15 11.44
N TYR A 81 -9.32 3.90 11.02
CA TYR A 81 -8.48 3.58 9.87
C TYR A 81 -8.99 4.25 8.57
N ASN A 82 -10.28 4.21 8.29
CA ASN A 82 -10.84 4.89 7.13
C ASN A 82 -10.63 6.41 7.20
N ARG A 83 -10.73 7.01 8.41
CA ARG A 83 -10.45 8.43 8.62
C ARG A 83 -9.00 8.77 8.29
N LEU A 84 -8.04 7.91 8.70
CA LEU A 84 -6.63 8.05 8.32
C LEU A 84 -6.45 8.01 6.80
N MET A 85 -7.01 7.00 6.14
CA MET A 85 -6.90 6.82 4.69
C MET A 85 -7.56 7.94 3.88
N LEU A 86 -8.43 8.73 4.47
CA LEU A 86 -9.07 9.90 3.85
C LEU A 86 -8.43 11.23 4.27
N SER A 87 -7.44 11.20 5.18
CA SER A 87 -6.83 12.43 5.71
C SER A 87 -5.78 13.00 4.77
N PRO A 88 -5.74 14.33 4.57
CA PRO A 88 -4.65 14.98 3.85
C PRO A 88 -3.28 14.79 4.53
N GLU A 89 -3.28 14.65 5.86
CA GLU A 89 -2.07 14.39 6.65
C GLU A 89 -1.38 13.11 6.20
N PHE A 90 -2.14 12.03 6.00
CA PHE A 90 -1.60 10.76 5.54
C PHE A 90 -0.87 10.91 4.21
N TYR A 91 -1.52 11.50 3.21
CA TYR A 91 -0.92 11.65 1.88
C TYR A 91 0.23 12.65 1.85
N GLY A 92 0.18 13.69 2.67
CA GLY A 92 1.23 14.68 2.81
C GLY A 92 2.58 14.09 3.23
N ARG A 93 2.57 12.97 3.96
CA ARG A 93 3.80 12.29 4.39
C ARG A 93 4.51 11.52 3.27
N PHE A 94 3.88 11.37 2.11
CA PHE A 94 4.42 10.61 0.96
C PHE A 94 4.55 11.44 -0.31
N GLU A 95 4.52 12.78 -0.22
CA GLU A 95 4.57 13.68 -1.38
C GLU A 95 5.87 13.60 -2.20
N ASP A 96 6.91 13.01 -1.66
CA ASP A 96 8.20 12.75 -2.33
C ASP A 96 8.15 11.54 -3.29
N SER A 97 7.03 10.80 -3.34
CA SER A 97 6.78 9.74 -4.30
C SER A 97 5.59 10.06 -5.21
N LYS A 98 5.60 9.51 -6.43
CA LYS A 98 4.50 9.71 -7.38
C LYS A 98 3.28 8.86 -7.04
N TYR A 99 3.50 7.68 -6.48
CA TYR A 99 2.47 6.73 -6.09
C TYR A 99 2.75 6.17 -4.71
N ILE A 100 1.70 5.70 -4.05
CA ILE A 100 1.82 4.80 -2.89
C ILE A 100 1.05 3.51 -3.17
N LEU A 101 1.60 2.40 -2.71
CA LEU A 101 0.92 1.13 -2.61
C LEU A 101 0.55 0.89 -1.15
N ILE A 102 -0.74 0.91 -0.80
CA ILE A 102 -1.19 0.48 0.52
C ILE A 102 -1.28 -1.05 0.50
N TYR A 103 -0.40 -1.70 1.25
CA TYR A 103 -0.29 -3.15 1.31
C TYR A 103 -0.69 -3.65 2.70
N GLN A 104 -1.88 -4.23 2.79
CA GLN A 104 -2.36 -4.87 4.02
C GLN A 104 -1.86 -6.32 4.11
N LEU A 105 -1.59 -6.81 5.32
CA LEU A 105 -0.98 -8.13 5.53
C LEU A 105 -1.93 -9.33 5.28
N ASP A 106 -3.20 -9.06 4.95
CA ASP A 106 -4.14 -10.05 4.41
C ASP A 106 -4.04 -10.22 2.88
N ALA A 107 -3.19 -9.39 2.23
CA ALA A 107 -2.86 -9.49 0.82
C ALA A 107 -1.62 -10.37 0.58
N PHE A 108 -1.43 -10.80 -0.67
CA PHE A 108 -0.24 -11.54 -1.09
C PHE A 108 0.23 -11.09 -2.46
N VAL A 109 1.49 -10.67 -2.56
CA VAL A 109 2.09 -10.25 -3.83
C VAL A 109 2.77 -11.44 -4.52
N PHE A 110 2.33 -11.78 -5.72
CA PHE A 110 2.86 -12.92 -6.48
C PHE A 110 4.09 -12.57 -7.33
N ARG A 111 4.15 -11.33 -7.81
CA ARG A 111 5.24 -10.83 -8.66
C ARG A 111 5.29 -9.31 -8.66
N ASP A 112 6.45 -8.75 -8.99
CA ASP A 112 6.62 -7.31 -9.15
C ASP A 112 6.05 -6.84 -10.50
N GLU A 113 4.94 -6.13 -10.44
CA GLU A 113 4.31 -5.44 -11.59
C GLU A 113 4.09 -3.95 -11.29
N LEU A 114 4.67 -3.41 -10.20
CA LEU A 114 4.38 -2.04 -9.78
C LEU A 114 4.74 -1.00 -10.84
N ALA A 115 5.92 -1.13 -11.46
CA ALA A 115 6.33 -0.22 -12.53
C ALA A 115 5.34 -0.23 -13.70
N TYR A 116 4.84 -1.41 -14.08
CA TYR A 116 3.81 -1.54 -15.12
C TYR A 116 2.53 -0.82 -14.73
N TRP A 117 1.98 -1.09 -13.55
CA TRP A 117 0.75 -0.46 -13.08
C TRP A 117 0.88 1.06 -12.94
N CYS A 118 2.02 1.54 -12.47
CA CYS A 118 2.31 2.98 -12.41
C CYS A 118 2.40 3.62 -13.80
N SER A 119 2.87 2.88 -14.82
CA SER A 119 2.97 3.38 -16.20
C SER A 119 1.61 3.64 -16.85
N LEU A 120 0.56 2.95 -16.39
CA LEU A 120 -0.81 3.15 -16.88
C LEU A 120 -1.41 4.49 -16.45
N ASN A 121 -0.73 5.19 -15.53
CA ASN A 121 -1.06 6.55 -15.09
C ASN A 121 -2.48 6.73 -14.51
N TYR A 122 -3.09 5.66 -13.97
CA TYR A 122 -4.35 5.75 -13.24
C TYR A 122 -4.16 6.52 -11.93
N ASP A 123 -5.20 7.22 -11.50
CA ASP A 123 -5.19 7.92 -10.22
C ASP A 123 -5.39 6.95 -9.05
N TYR A 124 -6.12 5.86 -9.29
CA TYR A 124 -6.40 4.82 -8.29
C TYR A 124 -6.57 3.46 -8.96
N ILE A 125 -5.98 2.44 -8.36
CA ILE A 125 -6.19 1.04 -8.68
C ILE A 125 -6.48 0.32 -7.36
N GLY A 126 -7.66 -0.23 -7.21
CA GLY A 126 -8.07 -0.96 -6.01
C GLY A 126 -8.41 -2.41 -6.29
N ALA A 127 -8.39 -3.21 -5.24
CA ALA A 127 -8.83 -4.60 -5.30
C ALA A 127 -10.32 -4.69 -5.67
N PRO A 128 -10.70 -5.62 -6.54
CA PRO A 128 -12.10 -5.84 -6.85
C PRO A 128 -12.82 -6.45 -5.63
N TRP A 129 -13.95 -5.89 -5.26
CA TRP A 129 -14.82 -6.48 -4.25
C TRP A 129 -15.50 -7.73 -4.82
N LEU A 130 -15.12 -8.90 -4.31
CA LEU A 130 -15.67 -10.20 -4.75
C LEU A 130 -17.03 -10.52 -4.12
N ASN A 131 -17.92 -9.57 -4.01
CA ASN A 131 -19.27 -9.86 -3.50
C ASN A 131 -20.12 -10.52 -4.59
N LYS A 132 -20.25 -11.85 -4.55
CA LYS A 132 -20.92 -12.68 -5.56
C LYS A 132 -22.40 -12.37 -5.80
N ARG A 133 -23.07 -11.59 -4.94
CA ARG A 133 -24.53 -11.46 -4.96
C ARG A 133 -25.08 -10.09 -5.40
N LYS A 134 -24.32 -9.00 -5.44
CA LYS A 134 -24.89 -7.66 -5.69
C LYS A 134 -24.28 -6.82 -6.81
N TYR A 135 -23.08 -7.11 -7.29
CA TYR A 135 -22.37 -6.22 -8.22
C TYR A 135 -21.74 -6.94 -9.40
N GLN A 136 -22.54 -7.70 -10.16
CA GLN A 136 -22.11 -8.23 -11.47
C GLN A 136 -22.32 -7.17 -12.56
N GLN A 137 -21.65 -6.04 -12.46
CA GLN A 137 -21.59 -5.10 -13.58
C GLN A 137 -20.66 -5.66 -14.68
N PRO A 138 -21.00 -5.51 -15.97
CA PRO A 138 -20.21 -6.08 -17.07
C PRO A 138 -18.75 -5.64 -17.09
N TRP A 139 -18.44 -4.42 -16.64
CA TRP A 139 -17.07 -3.88 -16.54
C TRP A 139 -16.25 -4.52 -15.43
N MET A 140 -16.86 -5.03 -14.36
CA MET A 140 -16.15 -5.76 -13.28
C MET A 140 -15.58 -7.08 -13.76
N LYS A 141 -16.16 -7.70 -14.81
CA LYS A 141 -15.61 -8.94 -15.40
C LYS A 141 -14.24 -8.72 -16.05
N ALA A 142 -13.95 -7.51 -16.50
CA ALA A 142 -12.62 -7.17 -17.03
C ALA A 142 -11.57 -7.07 -15.92
N PHE A 143 -11.93 -6.58 -14.74
CA PHE A 143 -11.03 -6.51 -13.57
C PHE A 143 -10.76 -7.88 -12.93
N LEU A 144 -11.69 -8.83 -12.99
CA LEU A 144 -11.51 -10.18 -12.48
C LEU A 144 -10.47 -11.01 -13.27
N LYS A 145 -10.01 -10.53 -14.42
CA LYS A 145 -8.89 -11.12 -15.17
C LYS A 145 -7.51 -10.73 -14.61
N ILE A 146 -7.45 -9.77 -13.69
CA ILE A 146 -6.20 -9.37 -13.05
C ILE A 146 -5.84 -10.45 -12.01
N ARG A 147 -4.98 -11.36 -12.39
CA ARG A 147 -4.38 -12.37 -11.52
C ARG A 147 -3.40 -11.68 -10.58
N GLY A 148 -3.75 -11.45 -9.36
CA GLY A 148 -2.79 -10.99 -8.36
C GLY A 148 -3.43 -10.20 -7.24
N GLY A 149 -2.97 -10.41 -6.08
CA GLY A 149 -3.28 -9.93 -4.75
C GLY A 149 -4.06 -8.62 -4.58
N ILE A 150 -4.66 -8.52 -3.40
CA ILE A 150 -5.49 -7.38 -2.99
C ILE A 150 -4.57 -6.25 -2.52
N TYR A 151 -4.34 -5.25 -3.36
CA TYR A 151 -3.65 -4.02 -2.95
C TYR A 151 -4.25 -2.80 -3.65
N SER A 152 -4.05 -1.65 -3.07
CA SER A 152 -4.49 -0.37 -3.65
C SER A 152 -3.28 0.48 -4.00
N ILE A 153 -3.14 0.85 -5.27
CA ILE A 153 -2.15 1.81 -5.74
C ILE A 153 -2.84 3.15 -5.91
N LEU A 154 -2.31 4.18 -5.27
CA LEU A 154 -2.81 5.55 -5.31
C LEU A 154 -1.76 6.48 -5.88
N LYS A 155 -2.15 7.34 -6.80
CA LYS A 155 -1.31 8.41 -7.32
C LYS A 155 -1.35 9.61 -6.38
N ILE A 156 -0.19 10.02 -5.87
CA ILE A 156 -0.07 11.23 -5.09
C ILE A 156 -0.13 12.43 -6.06
N LYS A 157 -1.18 13.22 -5.98
CA LYS A 157 -1.28 14.48 -6.72
C LYS A 157 -0.75 15.61 -5.85
N HIS A 158 0.30 16.27 -6.31
CA HIS A 158 0.71 17.57 -5.75
C HIS A 158 -0.44 18.57 -5.89
N ARG A 159 -1.03 18.94 -4.75
CA ARG A 159 -2.11 19.92 -4.57
C ARG A 159 -3.47 19.55 -5.16
N GLN A 160 -4.41 19.49 -4.23
CA GLN A 160 -5.87 19.50 -4.33
C GLN A 160 -6.59 18.16 -4.43
N GLN A 161 -7.18 17.82 -3.27
CA GLN A 161 -8.52 17.24 -3.10
C GLN A 161 -8.93 16.12 -4.06
N CYS A 162 -8.60 14.89 -3.71
CA CYS A 162 -9.48 13.79 -4.08
C CYS A 162 -10.51 13.58 -2.95
N PHE A 163 -11.58 14.38 -2.92
CA PHE A 163 -12.76 14.02 -2.14
C PHE A 163 -13.51 12.93 -2.89
N TYR A 164 -13.45 11.72 -2.40
CA TYR A 164 -14.41 10.72 -2.80
C TYR A 164 -15.72 11.02 -2.06
N LYS A 165 -16.76 11.41 -2.80
CA LYS A 165 -18.13 11.31 -2.30
C LYS A 165 -18.46 9.83 -2.22
N VAL A 166 -18.72 9.37 -1.01
CA VAL A 166 -19.37 8.09 -0.71
C VAL A 166 -20.85 8.24 -1.06
#